data_e868616d5566aedd9be769aad365a6f8
#
_entry.id   e868616d5566aedd9be769aad365a6f8
#
_cell.length_a   1.000
_cell.length_b   1.000
_cell.length_c   1.000
_cell.angle_alpha   90.00
_cell.angle_beta   90.00
_cell.angle_gamma   90.00
#
_symmetry.space_group_name_H-M   'P 1'
#
loop_
_entity.id
_entity.type
_entity.pdbx_description
1 polymer ?
#
loop_
_entity_poly.entity_id
_entity_poly.type
_entity_poly.pdbx_seq_one_letter_code
_entity_poly.pdbx_strand_id
1 'polypeptide(L)'
;MLYDLLQTKHIYIVCGKTDLRKGIDGLASLIQQEYQLELYEDAVFLFCGNRQDRFKLLYWDGDGFLLCYKRIENGKLKWPRTKDEVRPND
;
A
#
# COMPACT_ATOMS: atom_id res chain seq x y z
N MET A 1 -10.51 12.79 6.06
CA MET A 1 -10.06 11.47 5.59
C MET A 1 -9.48 11.51 4.18
N LEU A 2 -10.28 11.67 3.13
CA LEU A 2 -9.72 11.74 1.77
C LEU A 2 -8.82 12.96 1.57
N TYR A 3 -9.13 14.07 2.20
CA TYR A 3 -8.29 15.25 2.14
C TYR A 3 -6.91 14.97 2.71
N ASP A 4 -6.85 14.29 3.86
CA ASP A 4 -5.59 13.93 4.50
C ASP A 4 -4.77 12.99 3.62
N LEU A 5 -5.44 12.05 2.94
CA LEU A 5 -4.79 11.15 2.00
C LEU A 5 -4.11 11.92 0.88
N LEU A 6 -4.77 12.95 0.35
CA LEU A 6 -4.22 13.77 -0.71
C LEU A 6 -3.03 14.62 -0.25
N GLN A 7 -2.89 14.83 1.05
CA GLN A 7 -1.78 15.59 1.64
C GLN A 7 -0.64 14.70 2.12
N THR A 8 -0.75 13.39 1.94
CA THR A 8 0.26 12.43 2.39
C THR A 8 1.59 12.68 1.72
N LYS A 9 2.65 12.74 2.52
CA LYS A 9 4.00 13.02 2.06
C LYS A 9 4.81 11.77 1.74
N HIS A 10 4.43 10.63 2.31
CA HIS A 10 5.19 9.39 2.17
C HIS A 10 4.32 8.31 1.55
N ILE A 11 4.77 7.81 0.40
CA ILE A 11 4.07 6.72 -0.29
C ILE A 11 5.05 5.55 -0.38
N TYR A 12 4.64 4.40 0.18
CA TYR A 12 5.44 3.19 0.17
C TYR A 12 4.78 2.15 -0.72
N ILE A 13 5.55 1.54 -1.60
CA ILE A 13 5.09 0.43 -2.42
C ILE A 13 5.67 -0.84 -1.82
N VAL A 14 4.78 -1.74 -1.40
CA VAL A 14 5.20 -3.03 -0.86
C VAL A 14 5.53 -3.94 -2.03
N CYS A 15 6.82 -4.27 -2.17
CA CYS A 15 7.31 -5.03 -3.32
C CYS A 15 6.84 -6.47 -3.28
N GLY A 16 6.70 -7.07 -4.48
CA GLY A 16 6.30 -8.45 -4.58
C GLY A 16 4.80 -8.64 -4.43
N LYS A 17 4.42 -9.87 -4.14
CA LYS A 17 3.02 -10.26 -4.05
C LYS A 17 2.55 -10.24 -2.61
N THR A 18 1.38 -9.65 -2.40
CA THR A 18 0.72 -9.67 -1.10
C THR A 18 -0.60 -10.42 -1.24
N ASP A 19 -0.98 -11.15 -0.21
CA ASP A 19 -2.31 -11.77 -0.19
C ASP A 19 -3.36 -10.69 0.04
N LEU A 20 -4.02 -10.27 -1.03
CA LEU A 20 -5.01 -9.18 -0.96
C LEU A 20 -6.32 -9.58 -0.28
N ARG A 21 -6.45 -10.84 0.17
CA ARG A 21 -7.57 -11.23 1.03
C ARG A 21 -7.40 -10.67 2.44
N LYS A 22 -6.19 -10.25 2.80
CA LYS A 22 -5.93 -9.62 4.09
C LYS A 22 -6.72 -8.31 4.21
N GLY A 23 -7.31 -8.10 5.37
CA GLY A 23 -7.93 -6.84 5.71
C GLY A 23 -6.96 -5.90 6.40
N ILE A 24 -7.51 -4.91 7.09
CA ILE A 24 -6.72 -3.88 7.77
C ILE A 24 -5.68 -4.48 8.71
N ASP A 25 -6.11 -5.37 9.61
CA ASP A 25 -5.21 -5.92 10.62
C ASP A 25 -4.10 -6.76 10.00
N GLY A 26 -4.42 -7.56 9.01
CA GLY A 26 -3.44 -8.39 8.33
C GLY A 26 -2.40 -7.56 7.58
N LEU A 27 -2.83 -6.52 6.88
CA LEU A 27 -1.90 -5.65 6.16
C LEU A 27 -1.06 -4.79 7.10
N ALA A 28 -1.66 -4.30 8.19
CA ALA A 28 -0.92 -3.54 9.19
C ALA A 28 0.16 -4.40 9.85
N SER A 29 -0.17 -5.65 10.18
CA SER A 29 0.81 -6.59 10.75
C SER A 29 1.95 -6.87 9.78
N LEU A 30 1.65 -7.01 8.51
CA LEU A 30 2.66 -7.24 7.47
C LEU A 30 3.68 -6.10 7.45
N ILE A 31 3.21 -4.86 7.51
CA ILE A 31 4.09 -3.69 7.49
C ILE A 31 5.00 -3.69 8.70
N GLN A 32 4.45 -3.93 9.89
CA GLN A 32 5.23 -3.90 11.12
C GLN A 32 6.24 -5.03 11.20
N GLN A 33 5.85 -6.24 10.80
CA GLN A 33 6.69 -7.43 10.96
C GLN A 33 7.73 -7.57 9.86
N GLU A 34 7.36 -7.36 8.62
CA GLU A 34 8.25 -7.64 7.50
C GLU A 34 9.05 -6.43 7.03
N TYR A 35 8.49 -5.24 7.20
CA TYR A 35 9.15 -4.03 6.73
C TYR A 35 9.62 -3.14 7.87
N GLN A 36 9.25 -3.44 9.10
CA GLN A 36 9.65 -2.69 10.29
C GLN A 36 9.32 -1.19 10.17
N LEU A 37 8.24 -0.89 9.47
CA LEU A 37 7.80 0.49 9.25
C LEU A 37 6.77 0.87 10.30
N GLU A 38 6.79 2.12 10.72
CA GLU A 38 5.80 2.63 11.64
C GLU A 38 4.53 2.99 10.89
N LEU A 39 3.39 2.48 11.41
CA LEU A 39 2.10 2.70 10.78
C LEU A 39 1.53 4.09 11.03
N TYR A 40 1.99 4.76 12.08
CA TYR A 40 1.40 6.01 12.54
C TYR A 40 2.11 7.24 11.99
N GLU A 41 2.99 7.07 11.02
CA GLU A 41 3.54 8.18 10.27
C GLU A 41 2.57 8.59 9.17
N ASP A 42 2.77 9.78 8.63
CA ASP A 42 1.98 10.27 7.50
C ASP A 42 2.40 9.51 6.24
N ALA A 43 1.86 8.32 6.08
CA ALA A 43 2.28 7.37 5.05
C ALA A 43 1.10 6.59 4.49
N VAL A 44 1.21 6.31 3.20
CA VAL A 44 0.29 5.45 2.46
C VAL A 44 1.06 4.22 2.00
N PHE A 45 0.49 3.04 2.21
CA PHE A 45 1.10 1.77 1.81
C PHE A 45 0.26 1.14 0.70
N LEU A 46 0.92 0.78 -0.40
CA LEU A 46 0.27 0.18 -1.55
C LEU A 46 0.68 -1.29 -1.69
N PHE A 47 -0.29 -2.15 -1.88
CA PHE A 47 -0.10 -3.61 -1.97
C PHE A 47 -0.69 -4.15 -3.26
N CYS A 48 0.01 -5.08 -3.89
CA CYS A 48 -0.48 -5.76 -5.08
C CYS A 48 -0.42 -7.27 -4.87
N GLY A 49 -1.41 -8.00 -5.40
CA GLY A 49 -1.46 -9.45 -5.29
C GLY A 49 -0.92 -10.17 -6.53
N ASN A 50 -1.34 -11.43 -6.71
CA ASN A 50 -0.97 -12.24 -7.86
C ASN A 50 -1.44 -11.64 -9.18
N ARG A 51 -2.64 -11.07 -9.17
CA ARG A 51 -3.18 -10.40 -10.33
C ARG A 51 -2.72 -8.95 -10.31
N GLN A 52 -2.11 -8.51 -11.38
CA GLN A 52 -1.58 -7.15 -11.46
C GLN A 52 -2.63 -6.15 -11.94
N ASP A 53 -3.90 -6.50 -11.84
CA ASP A 53 -5.01 -5.64 -12.21
C ASP A 53 -5.71 -5.00 -11.01
N ARG A 54 -5.20 -5.21 -9.81
CA ARG A 54 -5.82 -4.69 -8.60
C ARG A 54 -4.79 -4.39 -7.52
N PHE A 55 -5.11 -3.45 -6.66
CA PHE A 55 -4.28 -3.14 -5.50
C PHE A 55 -5.11 -2.70 -4.32
N LYS A 56 -4.51 -2.77 -3.14
CA LYS A 56 -5.07 -2.18 -1.93
C LYS A 56 -4.14 -1.09 -1.41
N LEU A 57 -4.76 -0.10 -0.79
CA LEU A 57 -4.07 1.02 -0.19
C LEU A 57 -4.45 1.09 1.28
N LEU A 58 -3.47 1.14 2.17
CA LEU A 58 -3.69 1.29 3.61
C LEU A 58 -3.11 2.62 4.06
N TYR A 59 -3.93 3.39 4.78
CA TYR A 59 -3.55 4.70 5.26
C TYR A 59 -4.07 4.89 6.69
N TRP A 60 -3.23 5.42 7.56
CA TRP A 60 -3.60 5.84 8.91
C TRP A 60 -3.79 7.35 8.90
N ASP A 61 -4.99 7.81 9.24
CA ASP A 61 -5.33 9.23 9.16
C ASP A 61 -5.27 9.95 10.52
N GLY A 62 -4.65 9.32 11.51
CA GLY A 62 -4.57 9.85 12.87
C GLY A 62 -5.73 9.43 13.76
N ASP A 63 -6.79 8.96 13.16
CA ASP A 63 -8.04 8.59 13.83
C ASP A 63 -8.40 7.12 13.60
N GLY A 64 -8.06 6.60 12.45
CA GLY A 64 -8.35 5.23 12.09
C GLY A 64 -7.66 4.83 10.80
N PHE A 65 -7.86 3.58 10.39
CA PHE A 65 -7.34 3.09 9.12
C PHE A 65 -8.34 3.28 8.00
N LEU A 66 -7.85 3.74 6.87
CA LEU A 66 -8.57 3.75 5.61
C LEU A 66 -7.99 2.66 4.74
N LEU A 67 -8.82 1.72 4.30
CA LEU A 67 -8.42 0.68 3.35
C LEU A 67 -9.19 0.90 2.06
N CYS A 68 -8.46 1.14 0.98
CA CYS A 68 -9.03 1.30 -0.35
C CYS A 68 -8.67 0.12 -1.22
N TYR A 69 -9.58 -0.27 -2.08
CA TYR A 69 -9.39 -1.35 -3.04
C TYR A 69 -9.71 -0.82 -4.43
N LYS A 70 -8.80 -1.04 -5.37
CA LYS A 70 -9.06 -0.66 -6.76
C LYS A 70 -8.76 -1.82 -7.69
N ARG A 71 -9.68 -2.07 -8.60
CA ARG A 71 -9.50 -3.02 -9.69
C ARG A 71 -9.45 -2.26 -11.02
N ILE A 72 -8.44 -2.56 -11.80
CA ILE A 72 -8.28 -1.97 -13.13
C ILE A 72 -8.97 -2.87 -14.13
N GLU A 73 -9.93 -2.32 -14.87
CA GLU A 73 -10.75 -3.11 -15.78
C GLU A 73 -10.03 -3.42 -17.07
N ASN A 74 -9.15 -2.53 -17.53
CA ASN A 74 -8.39 -2.73 -18.76
C ASN A 74 -6.91 -2.54 -18.49
N GLY A 75 -6.12 -3.59 -18.71
CA GLY A 75 -4.69 -3.53 -18.52
C GLY A 75 -4.25 -4.04 -17.17
N LYS A 76 -2.97 -3.88 -16.90
CA LYS A 76 -2.33 -4.34 -15.68
C LYS A 76 -1.34 -3.31 -15.17
N LEU A 77 -1.12 -3.32 -13.86
CA LEU A 77 -0.10 -2.51 -13.23
C LEU A 77 1.27 -3.14 -13.40
N LYS A 78 2.28 -2.31 -13.57
CA LYS A 78 3.67 -2.74 -13.43
C LYS A 78 4.04 -2.58 -11.98
N TRP A 79 4.18 -3.69 -11.27
CA TRP A 79 4.44 -3.67 -9.84
C TRP A 79 5.86 -4.12 -9.57
N PRO A 80 6.65 -3.39 -8.78
CA PRO A 80 8.01 -3.81 -8.47
C PRO A 80 8.01 -5.07 -7.63
N ARG A 81 8.88 -6.02 -7.97
CA ARG A 81 9.02 -7.28 -7.24
C ARG A 81 10.07 -7.18 -6.15
N THR A 82 11.02 -6.29 -6.33
CA THR A 82 12.12 -6.08 -5.39
C THR A 82 12.27 -4.59 -5.12
N LYS A 83 12.97 -4.27 -4.04
CA LYS A 83 13.24 -2.88 -3.70
C LYS A 83 14.07 -2.16 -4.76
N ASP A 84 14.89 -2.91 -5.49
CA ASP A 84 15.74 -2.32 -6.52
C ASP A 84 14.95 -1.79 -7.71
N GLU A 85 13.74 -2.28 -7.91
CA GLU A 85 12.86 -1.83 -8.97
C GLU A 85 12.10 -0.56 -8.61
N VAL A 86 12.10 -0.19 -7.33
CA VAL A 86 11.40 1.02 -6.87
C VAL A 86 12.31 2.21 -7.12
N ARG A 87 11.79 3.20 -7.84
CA ARG A 87 12.51 4.44 -8.10
C ARG A 87 11.98 5.53 -7.18
N PRO A 88 12.88 6.35 -6.63
CA PRO A 88 12.42 7.49 -5.83
C PRO A 88 11.57 8.43 -6.68
N ASN A 89 10.57 9.03 -6.06
CA ASN A 89 9.79 10.06 -6.71
C ASN A 89 10.64 11.32 -6.82
N ASP A 90 10.74 11.80 -8.02
CA ASP A 90 11.46 13.05 -8.29
C ASP A 90 10.57 14.25 -8.04
#